data_c4b18a250da9524a1f284238791aa2e1
#
_entry.id   c4b18a250da9524a1f284238791aa2e1
#
_cell.length_a   1.000
_cell.length_b   1.000
_cell.length_c   1.000
_cell.angle_alpha   90.00
_cell.angle_beta   90.00
_cell.angle_gamma   90.00
#
_symmetry.space_group_name_H-M   'P 1'
#
loop_
_entity.id
_entity.type
_entity.pdbx_description
1 polymer ?
#
loop_
_entity_poly.entity_id
_entity_poly.type
_entity_poly.pdbx_seq_one_letter_code
_entity_poly.pdbx_strand_id
1 'polypeptide(L)'
;MNDPNGPIYFNGRYHMFFQYNPEAAVWGNMSWNHAISEDMLHWKNQPVAFTMKPGGPDAAGCFSGSTIAVPHNGGTRVYALYTGVVRDREHATIRNEGLRESQCLAWSDHPMLLSWTKEESPVIDAPPPNLRVTGFRDPSVWRHGERYLMAVGSGIEDVGGCLLLYSSTDLRHWKYLHPVAVGSWTGRPTPDPVDDGEMWECPELFPLGDRWVLVYSSLRRVFWQSGMMDERALRFIPSNGGMLDNGAFYAPKTQVDAHGRRILWGWVPEKRSEAEMRHAGWSGMMSLPRVLRLDSEGTLLINPLPEIAILREKELQVRNSGTSQLVTLPASTGEAICEGNTGRGFDVVICLGTQTLRLQYLPEKHRIQIDEAEVHLRPQDSPVVHMFADGSVLELFISGLAARTVRFYFQGESAPDVTVQVDGSPVTLQGWTLRPISNNRLTTLSDMHL
;
A
#
# COMPACT_ATOMS: atom_id res chain seq x y z
N MET A 1 -12.75 -4.89 0.48
CA MET A 1 -11.65 -4.34 -0.35
C MET A 1 -10.32 -4.90 0.11
N ASN A 2 -9.34 -4.99 -0.81
CA ASN A 2 -7.94 -5.27 -0.48
C ASN A 2 -7.02 -4.35 -1.29
N ASP A 3 -6.10 -4.85 -2.08
CA ASP A 3 -5.02 -4.09 -2.71
C ASP A 3 -5.47 -2.80 -3.40
N PRO A 4 -4.80 -1.66 -3.20
CA PRO A 4 -4.90 -0.54 -4.11
C PRO A 4 -4.39 -0.95 -5.50
N ASN A 5 -5.04 -0.47 -6.55
CA ASN A 5 -4.69 -0.78 -7.93
C ASN A 5 -4.55 0.52 -8.72
N GLY A 6 -3.44 0.68 -9.40
CA GLY A 6 -3.20 1.76 -10.34
C GLY A 6 -3.69 3.15 -9.92
N PRO A 7 -3.39 3.65 -8.72
CA PRO A 7 -3.78 5.00 -8.33
C PRO A 7 -3.14 6.02 -9.29
N ILE A 8 -3.93 7.02 -9.72
CA ILE A 8 -3.46 8.01 -10.69
C ILE A 8 -4.12 9.38 -10.47
N TYR A 9 -3.34 10.45 -10.64
CA TYR A 9 -3.87 11.80 -10.79
C TYR A 9 -4.17 12.07 -12.26
N PHE A 10 -5.43 12.30 -12.60
CA PHE A 10 -5.89 12.47 -13.96
C PHE A 10 -7.03 13.48 -14.02
N ASN A 11 -6.99 14.41 -14.98
CA ASN A 11 -8.01 15.44 -15.21
C ASN A 11 -8.43 16.21 -13.94
N GLY A 12 -7.44 16.58 -13.10
CA GLY A 12 -7.69 17.37 -11.89
C GLY A 12 -8.24 16.57 -10.71
N ARG A 13 -8.27 15.24 -10.80
CA ARG A 13 -8.77 14.35 -9.74
C ARG A 13 -7.83 13.20 -9.47
N TYR A 14 -7.87 12.70 -8.25
CA TYR A 14 -7.23 11.47 -7.82
C TYR A 14 -8.19 10.31 -8.04
N HIS A 15 -7.73 9.30 -8.75
CA HIS A 15 -8.44 8.06 -9.00
C HIS A 15 -7.74 6.95 -8.22
N MET A 16 -8.51 6.19 -7.46
CA MET A 16 -8.06 4.99 -6.77
C MET A 16 -8.89 3.82 -7.26
N PHE A 17 -8.22 2.85 -7.86
CA PHE A 17 -8.83 1.54 -8.09
C PHE A 17 -8.39 0.60 -6.98
N PHE A 18 -9.16 -0.44 -6.72
CA PHE A 18 -8.82 -1.41 -5.69
C PHE A 18 -9.51 -2.76 -5.94
N GLN A 19 -8.89 -3.80 -5.43
CA GLN A 19 -9.43 -5.15 -5.45
C GLN A 19 -10.76 -5.19 -4.67
N TYR A 20 -11.78 -5.75 -5.31
CA TYR A 20 -13.14 -5.73 -4.78
C TYR A 20 -13.90 -7.01 -5.18
N ASN A 21 -14.53 -7.65 -4.20
CA ASN A 21 -15.52 -8.68 -4.45
C ASN A 21 -16.91 -8.04 -4.48
N PRO A 22 -17.59 -7.96 -5.63
CA PRO A 22 -18.90 -7.33 -5.72
C PRO A 22 -20.02 -8.12 -5.04
N GLU A 23 -19.81 -9.40 -4.73
CA GLU A 23 -20.84 -10.30 -4.23
C GLU A 23 -20.80 -10.48 -2.70
N ALA A 24 -19.62 -10.32 -2.08
CA ALA A 24 -19.48 -10.56 -0.64
C ALA A 24 -18.27 -9.82 -0.04
N ALA A 25 -18.34 -9.59 1.28
CA ALA A 25 -17.25 -8.99 2.05
C ALA A 25 -16.10 -9.96 2.38
N VAL A 26 -15.78 -10.86 1.46
CA VAL A 26 -14.68 -11.83 1.58
C VAL A 26 -13.87 -11.84 0.30
N TRP A 27 -12.65 -12.39 0.38
CA TRP A 27 -11.81 -12.55 -0.81
C TRP A 27 -12.44 -13.51 -1.82
N GLY A 28 -12.36 -13.19 -3.10
CA GLY A 28 -12.91 -13.97 -4.21
C GLY A 28 -13.56 -13.07 -5.26
N ASN A 29 -13.83 -13.60 -6.45
CA ASN A 29 -14.48 -12.89 -7.57
C ASN A 29 -13.90 -11.51 -7.83
N MET A 30 -12.55 -11.41 -7.81
CA MET A 30 -11.82 -10.13 -7.83
C MET A 30 -12.14 -9.31 -9.06
N SER A 31 -12.56 -8.09 -8.80
CA SER A 31 -12.87 -7.04 -9.76
C SER A 31 -12.13 -5.77 -9.35
N TRP A 32 -11.99 -4.81 -10.27
CA TRP A 32 -11.48 -3.49 -9.94
C TRP A 32 -12.65 -2.55 -9.62
N ASN A 33 -12.78 -2.13 -8.37
CA ASN A 33 -13.66 -1.04 -8.02
C ASN A 33 -12.95 0.31 -8.22
N HIS A 34 -13.68 1.42 -8.14
CA HIS A 34 -13.17 2.74 -8.43
C HIS A 34 -13.69 3.76 -7.42
N ALA A 35 -12.80 4.63 -6.96
CA ALA A 35 -13.15 5.82 -6.16
C ALA A 35 -12.38 7.03 -6.69
N ILE A 36 -12.98 8.22 -6.54
CA ILE A 36 -12.38 9.50 -6.93
C ILE A 36 -12.32 10.47 -5.75
N SER A 37 -11.30 11.34 -5.76
CA SER A 37 -11.14 12.42 -4.78
C SER A 37 -10.54 13.67 -5.42
N GLU A 38 -10.81 14.83 -4.85
CA GLU A 38 -10.15 16.09 -5.24
C GLU A 38 -8.94 16.40 -4.33
N ASP A 39 -8.87 15.75 -3.15
CA ASP A 39 -7.88 16.06 -2.11
C ASP A 39 -7.20 14.85 -1.47
N MET A 40 -7.47 13.64 -1.94
CA MET A 40 -7.00 12.34 -1.37
C MET A 40 -7.55 12.01 0.02
N LEU A 41 -8.48 12.80 0.55
CA LEU A 41 -9.13 12.60 1.85
C LEU A 41 -10.61 12.27 1.69
N HIS A 42 -11.33 13.08 0.92
CA HIS A 42 -12.76 12.92 0.66
C HIS A 42 -12.98 12.11 -0.61
N TRP A 43 -13.25 10.82 -0.46
CA TRP A 43 -13.43 9.88 -1.56
C TRP A 43 -14.89 9.66 -1.88
N LYS A 44 -15.21 9.60 -3.18
CA LYS A 44 -16.53 9.22 -3.71
C LYS A 44 -16.39 7.91 -4.47
N ASN A 45 -17.13 6.89 -4.04
CA ASN A 45 -17.19 5.64 -4.75
C ASN A 45 -17.85 5.81 -6.12
N GLN A 46 -17.35 5.10 -7.10
CA GLN A 46 -17.82 5.11 -8.49
C GLN A 46 -18.34 3.72 -8.87
N PRO A 47 -19.01 3.55 -10.01
CA PRO A 47 -19.30 2.22 -10.56
C PRO A 47 -18.03 1.39 -10.68
N VAL A 48 -18.17 0.06 -10.52
CA VAL A 48 -17.09 -0.90 -10.72
C VAL A 48 -16.44 -0.65 -12.09
N ALA A 49 -15.11 -0.47 -12.11
CA ALA A 49 -14.39 -0.15 -13.34
C ALA A 49 -14.47 -1.30 -14.35
N PHE A 50 -14.12 -2.50 -13.92
CA PHE A 50 -14.29 -3.72 -14.71
C PHE A 50 -14.28 -4.97 -13.83
N THR A 51 -14.94 -6.02 -14.33
CA THR A 51 -15.12 -7.30 -13.67
C THR A 51 -14.54 -8.43 -14.50
N MET A 52 -14.50 -9.63 -13.94
CA MET A 52 -14.20 -10.87 -14.64
C MET A 52 -15.05 -11.01 -15.92
N LYS A 53 -14.48 -11.59 -16.98
CA LYS A 53 -15.18 -11.92 -18.21
C LYS A 53 -15.27 -13.45 -18.36
N PRO A 54 -16.45 -14.04 -18.28
CA PRO A 54 -16.61 -15.47 -18.53
C PRO A 54 -15.99 -15.88 -19.87
N GLY A 55 -15.14 -16.91 -19.85
CA GLY A 55 -14.40 -17.38 -21.03
C GLY A 55 -13.25 -16.48 -21.49
N GLY A 56 -13.00 -15.36 -20.80
CA GLY A 56 -11.88 -14.47 -21.05
C GLY A 56 -10.61 -14.86 -20.26
N PRO A 57 -9.53 -14.10 -20.46
CA PRO A 57 -8.24 -14.37 -19.80
C PRO A 57 -8.26 -14.07 -18.28
N ASP A 58 -9.34 -13.53 -17.78
CA ASP A 58 -9.58 -13.17 -16.38
C ASP A 58 -10.86 -13.81 -15.80
N ALA A 59 -11.27 -14.95 -16.36
CA ALA A 59 -12.53 -15.61 -16.00
C ALA A 59 -12.60 -16.06 -14.52
N ALA A 60 -11.49 -16.10 -13.80
CA ALA A 60 -11.44 -16.41 -12.38
C ALA A 60 -11.03 -15.21 -11.50
N GLY A 61 -10.73 -14.05 -12.10
CA GLY A 61 -10.43 -12.81 -11.35
C GLY A 61 -9.60 -11.81 -12.15
N CYS A 62 -9.84 -10.52 -11.88
CA CYS A 62 -8.99 -9.41 -12.26
C CYS A 62 -8.13 -9.05 -11.05
N PHE A 63 -6.88 -9.55 -11.00
CA PHE A 63 -5.96 -9.29 -9.91
C PHE A 63 -5.28 -7.92 -10.05
N SER A 64 -4.36 -7.63 -9.14
CA SER A 64 -3.72 -6.32 -9.01
C SER A 64 -2.92 -5.90 -10.25
N GLY A 65 -2.65 -4.60 -10.35
CA GLY A 65 -1.91 -4.02 -11.44
C GLY A 65 -1.68 -2.52 -11.28
N SER A 66 -1.41 -1.84 -12.39
CA SER A 66 -1.09 -0.42 -12.44
C SER A 66 -1.78 0.29 -13.60
N THR A 67 -1.83 1.63 -13.55
CA THR A 67 -2.37 2.46 -14.63
C THR A 67 -1.30 3.39 -15.20
N ILE A 68 -1.48 3.78 -16.46
CA ILE A 68 -0.65 4.77 -17.13
C ILE A 68 -1.48 5.62 -18.10
N ALA A 69 -1.31 6.95 -18.03
CA ALA A 69 -1.93 7.90 -18.95
C ALA A 69 -1.01 8.15 -20.14
N VAL A 70 -1.56 8.05 -21.37
CA VAL A 70 -0.81 8.13 -22.61
C VAL A 70 -1.53 9.05 -23.59
N PRO A 71 -0.82 9.99 -24.29
CA PRO A 71 -1.40 10.76 -25.37
C PRO A 71 -2.03 9.84 -26.43
N HIS A 72 -3.27 10.12 -26.83
CA HIS A 72 -4.00 9.34 -27.81
C HIS A 72 -5.00 10.19 -28.59
N ASN A 73 -4.90 10.24 -29.93
CA ASN A 73 -5.85 10.92 -30.81
C ASN A 73 -6.21 12.36 -30.42
N GLY A 74 -5.21 13.16 -30.01
CA GLY A 74 -5.41 14.54 -29.57
C GLY A 74 -5.93 14.70 -28.14
N GLY A 75 -6.16 13.61 -27.43
CA GLY A 75 -6.54 13.54 -26.00
C GLY A 75 -5.58 12.68 -25.21
N THR A 76 -6.06 12.13 -24.13
CA THR A 76 -5.32 11.21 -23.28
C THR A 76 -6.15 9.97 -22.98
N ARG A 77 -5.58 8.80 -23.21
CA ARG A 77 -6.12 7.49 -22.82
C ARG A 77 -5.42 6.99 -21.58
N VAL A 78 -6.18 6.44 -20.65
CA VAL A 78 -5.60 5.74 -19.49
C VAL A 78 -5.67 4.24 -19.76
N TYR A 79 -4.54 3.57 -19.64
CA TYR A 79 -4.42 2.13 -19.71
C TYR A 79 -4.29 1.55 -18.31
N ALA A 80 -4.93 0.41 -18.07
CA ALA A 80 -4.74 -0.44 -16.91
C ALA A 80 -4.09 -1.75 -17.35
N LEU A 81 -2.89 -2.04 -16.84
CA LEU A 81 -2.28 -3.35 -16.95
C LEU A 81 -2.55 -4.09 -15.64
N TYR A 82 -3.15 -5.28 -15.74
CA TYR A 82 -3.56 -6.06 -14.58
C TYR A 82 -3.32 -7.55 -14.81
N THR A 83 -3.32 -8.32 -13.75
CA THR A 83 -3.20 -9.76 -13.88
C THR A 83 -4.59 -10.39 -14.00
N GLY A 84 -4.83 -11.03 -15.14
CA GLY A 84 -5.97 -11.90 -15.32
C GLY A 84 -5.65 -13.31 -14.86
N VAL A 85 -6.61 -13.98 -14.20
CA VAL A 85 -6.45 -15.37 -13.77
C VAL A 85 -7.55 -16.25 -14.33
N VAL A 86 -7.15 -17.47 -14.68
CA VAL A 86 -8.07 -18.54 -15.12
C VAL A 86 -7.77 -19.82 -14.36
N ARG A 87 -8.77 -20.70 -14.22
CA ARG A 87 -8.58 -22.04 -13.65
C ARG A 87 -7.92 -22.92 -14.69
N ASP A 88 -6.66 -23.25 -14.46
CA ASP A 88 -5.84 -24.11 -15.30
C ASP A 88 -4.78 -24.80 -14.43
N ARG A 89 -5.09 -26.02 -13.99
CA ARG A 89 -4.21 -26.77 -13.09
C ARG A 89 -2.95 -27.27 -13.75
N GLU A 90 -2.99 -27.49 -15.07
CA GLU A 90 -1.86 -28.04 -15.83
C GLU A 90 -0.75 -26.99 -16.00
N HIS A 91 -1.13 -25.71 -16.21
CA HIS A 91 -0.20 -24.61 -16.42
C HIS A 91 -0.27 -23.58 -15.27
N ALA A 92 -0.67 -24.01 -14.08
CA ALA A 92 -0.83 -23.14 -12.93
C ALA A 92 0.48 -22.46 -12.51
N THR A 93 0.45 -21.14 -12.36
CA THR A 93 1.50 -20.34 -11.73
C THR A 93 1.25 -20.18 -10.23
N ILE A 94 -0.04 -20.11 -9.81
CA ILE A 94 -0.47 -20.24 -8.41
C ILE A 94 -0.85 -21.71 -8.18
N ARG A 95 0.15 -22.53 -7.86
CA ARG A 95 0.02 -24.00 -7.85
C ARG A 95 -1.04 -24.50 -6.88
N ASN A 96 -1.09 -23.94 -5.66
CA ASN A 96 -2.02 -24.36 -4.61
C ASN A 96 -3.49 -24.16 -4.98
N GLU A 97 -3.79 -23.16 -5.81
CA GLU A 97 -5.13 -22.79 -6.21
C GLU A 97 -5.51 -23.32 -7.60
N GLY A 98 -4.53 -23.83 -8.35
CA GLY A 98 -4.72 -24.29 -9.73
C GLY A 98 -5.09 -23.14 -10.67
N LEU A 99 -4.51 -21.94 -10.42
CA LEU A 99 -4.73 -20.74 -11.22
C LEU A 99 -3.53 -20.45 -12.09
N ARG A 100 -3.79 -20.09 -13.36
CA ARG A 100 -2.81 -19.56 -14.29
C ARG A 100 -2.97 -18.05 -14.40
N GLU A 101 -1.85 -17.35 -14.28
CA GLU A 101 -1.75 -15.88 -14.34
C GLU A 101 -1.27 -15.46 -15.73
N SER A 102 -1.86 -14.38 -16.25
CA SER A 102 -1.45 -13.71 -17.49
C SER A 102 -1.56 -12.19 -17.31
N GLN A 103 -0.81 -11.39 -18.08
CA GLN A 103 -0.95 -9.94 -18.00
C GLN A 103 -1.95 -9.46 -19.04
N CYS A 104 -2.95 -8.73 -18.58
CA CYS A 104 -4.08 -8.24 -19.34
C CYS A 104 -4.05 -6.73 -19.48
N LEU A 105 -4.79 -6.19 -20.45
CA LEU A 105 -4.89 -4.78 -20.73
C LEU A 105 -6.36 -4.35 -20.80
N ALA A 106 -6.67 -3.27 -20.08
CA ALA A 106 -7.89 -2.50 -20.26
C ALA A 106 -7.56 -1.03 -20.54
N TRP A 107 -8.47 -0.29 -21.13
CA TRP A 107 -8.26 1.14 -21.40
C TRP A 107 -9.55 1.94 -21.29
N SER A 108 -9.40 3.24 -21.00
CA SER A 108 -10.50 4.20 -20.88
C SER A 108 -10.13 5.51 -21.57
N ASP A 109 -11.06 6.03 -22.38
CA ASP A 109 -11.04 7.39 -22.92
C ASP A 109 -12.01 8.31 -22.16
N HIS A 110 -12.72 7.76 -21.16
CA HIS A 110 -13.68 8.54 -20.39
C HIS A 110 -12.96 9.52 -19.47
N PRO A 111 -13.31 10.83 -19.45
CA PRO A 111 -12.59 11.84 -18.70
C PRO A 111 -12.60 11.62 -17.17
N MET A 112 -13.55 10.84 -16.65
CA MET A 112 -13.67 10.43 -15.25
C MET A 112 -13.35 8.95 -15.04
N LEU A 113 -12.83 8.23 -16.05
CA LEU A 113 -12.49 6.81 -16.02
C LEU A 113 -13.66 5.89 -15.57
N LEU A 114 -14.91 6.23 -15.98
CA LEU A 114 -16.12 5.48 -15.58
C LEU A 114 -16.45 4.31 -16.51
N SER A 115 -15.83 4.22 -17.67
CA SER A 115 -16.04 3.14 -18.63
C SER A 115 -14.70 2.62 -19.14
N TRP A 116 -14.58 1.30 -19.18
CA TRP A 116 -13.35 0.61 -19.57
C TRP A 116 -13.63 -0.42 -20.67
N THR A 117 -12.71 -0.54 -21.59
CA THR A 117 -12.69 -1.60 -22.61
C THR A 117 -11.53 -2.54 -22.30
N LYS A 118 -11.80 -3.84 -22.21
CA LYS A 118 -10.77 -4.86 -22.01
C LYS A 118 -10.35 -5.44 -23.34
N GLU A 119 -9.05 -5.72 -23.52
CA GLU A 119 -8.57 -6.53 -24.63
C GLU A 119 -9.07 -7.97 -24.50
N GLU A 120 -9.36 -8.61 -25.64
CA GLU A 120 -9.92 -9.98 -25.69
C GLU A 120 -8.89 -11.03 -25.26
N SER A 121 -7.61 -10.77 -25.52
CA SER A 121 -6.50 -11.65 -25.21
C SER A 121 -5.52 -10.97 -24.26
N PRO A 122 -4.79 -11.74 -23.44
CA PRO A 122 -3.75 -11.16 -22.62
C PRO A 122 -2.63 -10.56 -23.48
N VAL A 123 -1.99 -9.51 -23.00
CA VAL A 123 -0.82 -8.91 -23.67
C VAL A 123 0.47 -9.67 -23.36
N ILE A 124 0.48 -10.46 -22.26
CA ILE A 124 1.49 -11.48 -21.98
C ILE A 124 0.77 -12.70 -21.42
N ASP A 125 0.72 -13.78 -22.21
CA ASP A 125 -0.06 -14.96 -21.88
C ASP A 125 0.58 -15.84 -20.80
N ALA A 126 1.91 -15.89 -20.76
CA ALA A 126 2.66 -16.76 -19.84
C ALA A 126 4.01 -16.13 -19.45
N PRO A 127 4.60 -16.56 -18.33
CA PRO A 127 5.96 -16.18 -17.98
C PRO A 127 6.99 -16.69 -19.01
N PRO A 128 8.24 -16.18 -18.99
CA PRO A 128 9.28 -16.62 -19.91
C PRO A 128 9.50 -18.14 -19.82
N PRO A 129 9.52 -18.87 -20.97
CA PRO A 129 9.51 -20.34 -20.97
C PRO A 129 10.74 -20.99 -20.37
N ASN A 130 11.86 -20.26 -20.27
CA ASN A 130 13.13 -20.75 -19.73
C ASN A 130 13.31 -20.44 -18.24
N LEU A 131 12.30 -19.89 -17.58
CA LEU A 131 12.33 -19.61 -16.14
C LEU A 131 11.28 -20.46 -15.41
N ARG A 132 11.71 -21.13 -14.38
CA ARG A 132 10.81 -21.80 -13.43
C ARG A 132 10.37 -20.75 -12.41
N VAL A 133 9.21 -20.15 -12.66
CA VAL A 133 8.66 -19.07 -11.82
C VAL A 133 7.76 -19.62 -10.73
N THR A 134 7.68 -18.88 -9.61
CA THR A 134 6.83 -19.18 -8.45
C THR A 134 5.56 -18.33 -8.39
N GLY A 135 5.39 -17.43 -9.34
CA GLY A 135 4.23 -16.57 -9.56
C GLY A 135 4.47 -15.59 -10.70
N PHE A 136 3.40 -14.95 -11.21
CA PHE A 136 3.49 -14.06 -12.37
C PHE A 136 2.38 -13.02 -12.34
N ARG A 137 2.48 -12.00 -11.45
CA ARG A 137 1.38 -11.03 -11.20
C ARG A 137 1.81 -9.62 -10.88
N ASP A 138 0.81 -8.73 -10.78
CA ASP A 138 0.91 -7.35 -10.30
C ASP A 138 1.81 -6.45 -11.14
N PRO A 139 1.52 -6.29 -12.46
CA PRO A 139 2.35 -5.49 -13.34
C PRO A 139 2.39 -4.02 -12.91
N SER A 140 3.61 -3.46 -12.86
CA SER A 140 3.88 -2.04 -12.64
C SER A 140 4.51 -1.47 -13.90
N VAL A 141 3.86 -0.48 -14.54
CA VAL A 141 4.25 0.07 -15.83
C VAL A 141 4.71 1.53 -15.70
N TRP A 142 5.75 1.88 -16.45
CA TRP A 142 6.19 3.27 -16.56
C TRP A 142 6.72 3.61 -17.96
N ARG A 143 6.76 4.88 -18.26
CA ARG A 143 7.37 5.36 -19.51
C ARG A 143 8.89 5.51 -19.34
N HIS A 144 9.65 5.02 -20.31
CA HIS A 144 11.10 5.14 -20.36
C HIS A 144 11.54 5.60 -21.76
N GLY A 145 11.78 6.90 -21.90
CA GLY A 145 12.01 7.51 -23.20
C GLY A 145 10.81 7.37 -24.12
N GLU A 146 11.02 6.74 -25.29
CA GLU A 146 9.96 6.50 -26.29
C GLU A 146 9.27 5.14 -26.16
N ARG A 147 9.65 4.35 -25.16
CA ARG A 147 9.06 3.04 -24.88
C ARG A 147 8.44 2.98 -23.48
N TYR A 148 7.74 1.91 -23.24
CA TYR A 148 7.20 1.54 -21.94
C TYR A 148 8.01 0.38 -21.39
N LEU A 149 8.26 0.41 -20.11
CA LEU A 149 8.79 -0.70 -19.33
C LEU A 149 7.73 -1.18 -18.36
N MET A 150 7.70 -2.47 -18.12
CA MET A 150 6.80 -3.10 -17.16
C MET A 150 7.56 -4.11 -16.33
N ALA A 151 7.51 -3.96 -15.01
CA ALA A 151 7.98 -4.94 -14.06
C ALA A 151 6.80 -5.79 -13.59
N VAL A 152 6.92 -7.10 -13.68
CA VAL A 152 5.92 -8.06 -13.20
C VAL A 152 6.47 -8.75 -11.95
N GLY A 153 5.69 -8.75 -10.88
CA GLY A 153 6.01 -9.48 -9.66
C GLY A 153 6.11 -10.98 -9.92
N SER A 154 7.16 -11.57 -9.43
CA SER A 154 7.48 -12.98 -9.69
C SER A 154 8.45 -13.52 -8.64
N GLY A 155 8.85 -14.75 -8.83
CA GLY A 155 9.97 -15.37 -8.16
C GLY A 155 10.59 -16.42 -9.08
N ILE A 156 11.83 -16.74 -8.80
CA ILE A 156 12.55 -17.82 -9.49
C ILE A 156 12.75 -18.94 -8.48
N GLU A 157 12.30 -20.13 -8.82
CA GLU A 157 12.35 -21.31 -7.95
C GLU A 157 13.76 -21.58 -7.46
N ASP A 158 13.91 -21.82 -6.16
CA ASP A 158 15.20 -22.03 -5.44
C ASP A 158 16.14 -20.80 -5.43
N VAL A 159 15.68 -19.61 -5.91
CA VAL A 159 16.48 -18.37 -5.94
C VAL A 159 15.86 -17.30 -5.05
N GLY A 160 14.60 -16.95 -5.30
CA GLY A 160 13.89 -15.93 -4.54
C GLY A 160 12.99 -15.04 -5.39
N GLY A 161 12.27 -14.16 -4.71
CA GLY A 161 11.39 -13.20 -5.35
C GLY A 161 12.14 -12.28 -6.31
N CYS A 162 11.48 -11.88 -7.40
CA CYS A 162 12.10 -11.04 -8.42
C CYS A 162 11.05 -10.18 -9.16
N LEU A 163 11.54 -9.25 -9.96
CA LEU A 163 10.75 -8.49 -10.92
C LEU A 163 11.18 -8.83 -12.33
N LEU A 164 10.30 -9.40 -13.12
CA LEU A 164 10.53 -9.70 -14.53
C LEU A 164 10.27 -8.45 -15.38
N LEU A 165 11.28 -7.98 -16.10
CA LEU A 165 11.22 -6.77 -16.90
C LEU A 165 10.82 -7.05 -18.34
N TYR A 166 9.85 -6.30 -18.82
CA TYR A 166 9.37 -6.30 -20.20
C TYR A 166 9.46 -4.90 -20.81
N SER A 167 9.56 -4.83 -22.14
CA SER A 167 9.56 -3.59 -22.91
C SER A 167 8.54 -3.64 -24.03
N SER A 168 7.85 -2.49 -24.26
CA SER A 168 6.87 -2.32 -25.34
C SER A 168 6.97 -0.90 -25.92
N THR A 169 6.52 -0.71 -27.15
CA THR A 169 6.33 0.61 -27.78
C THR A 169 4.86 1.02 -27.87
N ASP A 170 3.92 0.10 -27.59
CA ASP A 170 2.49 0.30 -27.83
C ASP A 170 1.58 -0.21 -26.69
N LEU A 171 2.16 -0.73 -25.59
CA LEU A 171 1.49 -1.34 -24.43
C LEU A 171 0.76 -2.67 -24.75
N ARG A 172 0.81 -3.15 -26.00
CA ARG A 172 0.15 -4.39 -26.45
C ARG A 172 1.13 -5.51 -26.73
N HIS A 173 2.25 -5.18 -27.35
CA HIS A 173 3.28 -6.15 -27.72
C HIS A 173 4.47 -5.99 -26.80
N TRP A 174 4.70 -6.98 -25.93
CA TRP A 174 5.74 -6.95 -24.89
C TRP A 174 6.84 -7.95 -25.20
N LYS A 175 8.07 -7.48 -25.04
CA LYS A 175 9.28 -8.31 -25.14
C LYS A 175 9.89 -8.45 -23.76
N TYR A 176 10.05 -9.70 -23.31
CA TYR A 176 10.83 -10.00 -22.11
C TYR A 176 12.29 -9.59 -22.30
N LEU A 177 12.88 -9.00 -21.27
CA LEU A 177 14.28 -8.61 -21.26
C LEU A 177 15.08 -9.50 -20.29
N HIS A 178 14.89 -9.33 -19.01
CA HIS A 178 15.55 -10.05 -17.92
C HIS A 178 14.89 -9.66 -16.58
N PRO A 179 15.26 -10.26 -15.42
CA PRO A 179 14.86 -9.75 -14.13
C PRO A 179 15.57 -8.41 -13.83
N VAL A 180 14.80 -7.34 -13.52
CA VAL A 180 15.36 -6.02 -13.18
C VAL A 180 15.89 -5.97 -11.75
N ALA A 181 15.29 -6.76 -10.86
CA ALA A 181 15.70 -6.96 -9.47
C ALA A 181 15.45 -8.41 -9.06
N VAL A 182 16.33 -8.94 -8.22
CA VAL A 182 16.25 -10.32 -7.68
C VAL A 182 16.62 -10.29 -6.21
N GLY A 183 15.80 -10.92 -5.38
CA GLY A 183 16.05 -11.11 -3.96
C GLY A 183 16.70 -12.44 -3.64
N SER A 184 16.49 -12.88 -2.42
CA SER A 184 16.97 -14.18 -1.93
C SER A 184 15.83 -14.93 -1.24
N TRP A 185 15.84 -16.24 -1.42
CA TRP A 185 14.91 -17.14 -0.76
C TRP A 185 15.43 -17.58 0.62
N THR A 186 14.54 -17.82 1.57
CA THR A 186 14.91 -18.28 2.91
C THR A 186 15.41 -19.73 2.95
N GLY A 187 15.20 -20.50 1.87
CA GLY A 187 15.50 -21.93 1.79
C GLY A 187 14.51 -22.82 2.55
N ARG A 188 13.37 -22.27 2.98
CA ARG A 188 12.33 -22.99 3.74
C ARG A 188 11.00 -22.88 3.00
N PRO A 189 10.66 -23.86 2.15
CA PRO A 189 9.45 -23.78 1.33
C PRO A 189 8.19 -23.75 2.19
N THR A 190 7.29 -22.84 1.84
CA THR A 190 5.94 -22.73 2.38
C THR A 190 4.90 -23.09 1.30
N PRO A 191 3.64 -23.35 1.67
CA PRO A 191 2.58 -23.54 0.67
C PRO A 191 2.41 -22.36 -0.28
N ASP A 192 2.65 -21.12 0.20
CA ASP A 192 2.64 -19.91 -0.60
C ASP A 192 4.07 -19.34 -0.71
N PRO A 193 4.66 -19.26 -1.93
CA PRO A 193 6.02 -18.76 -2.14
C PRO A 193 6.23 -17.31 -1.68
N VAL A 194 5.19 -16.52 -1.51
CA VAL A 194 5.27 -15.18 -0.95
C VAL A 194 5.67 -15.20 0.53
N ASP A 195 5.17 -16.20 1.26
CA ASP A 195 5.38 -16.32 2.71
C ASP A 195 6.82 -16.73 3.09
N ASP A 196 7.62 -17.23 2.15
CA ASP A 196 9.02 -17.62 2.40
C ASP A 196 10.05 -16.76 1.64
N GLY A 197 9.59 -15.77 0.89
CA GLY A 197 10.45 -14.86 0.13
C GLY A 197 10.81 -15.36 -1.27
N GLU A 198 10.25 -16.47 -1.71
CA GLU A 198 10.48 -17.00 -3.07
C GLU A 198 9.64 -16.26 -4.14
N MET A 199 8.74 -15.38 -3.71
CA MET A 199 7.97 -14.52 -4.61
C MET A 199 7.81 -13.12 -4.05
N TRP A 200 7.78 -12.11 -4.94
CA TRP A 200 7.45 -10.71 -4.65
C TRP A 200 6.13 -10.31 -5.32
N GLU A 201 5.20 -9.75 -4.52
CA GLU A 201 3.92 -9.24 -4.97
C GLU A 201 3.88 -7.71 -4.99
N CYS A 202 2.94 -7.16 -5.74
CA CYS A 202 2.60 -5.74 -5.78
C CYS A 202 3.82 -4.81 -5.91
N PRO A 203 4.76 -5.08 -6.83
CA PRO A 203 5.96 -4.27 -6.96
C PRO A 203 5.63 -2.88 -7.48
N GLU A 204 6.38 -1.88 -7.00
CA GLU A 204 6.43 -0.53 -7.51
C GLU A 204 7.89 -0.11 -7.67
N LEU A 205 8.33 0.16 -8.90
CA LEU A 205 9.68 0.63 -9.20
C LEU A 205 9.62 2.00 -9.86
N PHE A 206 10.13 3.03 -9.19
CA PHE A 206 9.95 4.40 -9.61
C PHE A 206 11.14 5.30 -9.23
N PRO A 207 11.40 6.39 -10.00
CA PRO A 207 12.36 7.40 -9.60
C PRO A 207 11.84 8.26 -8.44
N LEU A 208 12.71 8.60 -7.50
CA LEU A 208 12.44 9.49 -6.38
C LEU A 208 13.70 10.32 -6.09
N GLY A 209 13.66 11.63 -6.40
CA GLY A 209 14.85 12.47 -6.38
C GLY A 209 15.89 12.01 -7.43
N ASP A 210 17.10 11.78 -6.98
CA ASP A 210 18.25 11.34 -7.80
C ASP A 210 18.43 9.81 -7.82
N ARG A 211 17.54 9.06 -7.16
CA ARG A 211 17.60 7.59 -7.04
C ARG A 211 16.32 6.93 -7.52
N TRP A 212 16.37 5.63 -7.60
CA TRP A 212 15.22 4.75 -7.80
C TRP A 212 14.81 4.10 -6.49
N VAL A 213 13.53 3.88 -6.34
CA VAL A 213 12.95 3.15 -5.20
C VAL A 213 12.15 1.98 -5.71
N LEU A 214 12.39 0.83 -5.12
CA LEU A 214 11.59 -0.37 -5.26
C LEU A 214 10.82 -0.59 -3.97
N VAL A 215 9.51 -0.81 -4.07
CA VAL A 215 8.66 -1.25 -2.97
C VAL A 215 7.98 -2.55 -3.40
N TYR A 216 7.89 -3.53 -2.52
CA TYR A 216 7.27 -4.84 -2.81
C TYR A 216 6.78 -5.53 -1.55
N SER A 217 5.83 -6.44 -1.73
CA SER A 217 5.30 -7.31 -0.67
C SER A 217 5.92 -8.69 -0.74
N SER A 218 6.34 -9.22 0.40
CA SER A 218 6.83 -10.59 0.60
C SER A 218 6.89 -10.90 2.09
N LEU A 219 6.96 -12.17 2.49
CA LEU A 219 7.08 -12.56 3.90
C LEU A 219 5.98 -11.95 4.78
N ARG A 220 4.79 -11.73 4.24
CA ARG A 220 3.67 -11.02 4.88
C ARG A 220 4.03 -9.61 5.36
N ARG A 221 5.00 -8.95 4.70
CA ARG A 221 5.52 -7.62 5.00
C ARG A 221 5.66 -6.81 3.71
N VAL A 222 5.87 -5.53 3.86
CA VAL A 222 6.23 -4.64 2.76
C VAL A 222 7.65 -4.14 2.99
N PHE A 223 8.48 -4.29 1.95
CA PHE A 223 9.87 -3.87 1.94
C PHE A 223 10.07 -2.72 0.96
N TRP A 224 11.12 -1.95 1.20
CA TRP A 224 11.61 -0.96 0.26
C TRP A 224 13.11 -1.12 0.05
N GLN A 225 13.56 -0.73 -1.11
CA GLN A 225 14.97 -0.56 -1.45
C GLN A 225 15.15 0.75 -2.20
N SER A 226 16.24 1.45 -1.98
CA SER A 226 16.67 2.59 -2.80
C SER A 226 18.01 2.33 -3.42
N GLY A 227 18.27 2.89 -4.59
CA GLY A 227 19.52 2.65 -5.33
C GLY A 227 19.55 3.35 -6.66
N MET A 228 20.40 2.87 -7.54
CA MET A 228 20.58 3.40 -8.88
C MET A 228 20.00 2.47 -9.94
N MET A 229 19.52 3.03 -11.02
CA MET A 229 19.18 2.28 -12.22
C MET A 229 20.38 2.32 -13.18
N ASP A 230 20.92 1.16 -13.54
CA ASP A 230 21.81 1.09 -14.70
C ASP A 230 20.96 1.24 -15.97
N GLU A 231 20.99 2.43 -16.57
CA GLU A 231 20.17 2.78 -17.73
C GLU A 231 20.50 1.98 -19.00
N ARG A 232 21.70 1.40 -19.09
CA ARG A 232 22.11 0.56 -20.24
C ARG A 232 21.67 -0.87 -20.06
N ALA A 233 21.93 -1.43 -18.87
CA ALA A 233 21.55 -2.81 -18.56
C ALA A 233 20.10 -2.92 -18.10
N LEU A 234 19.43 -1.81 -17.79
CA LEU A 234 18.09 -1.74 -17.19
C LEU A 234 18.00 -2.59 -15.92
N ARG A 235 19.01 -2.48 -15.07
CA ARG A 235 19.08 -3.21 -13.79
C ARG A 235 19.02 -2.25 -12.62
N PHE A 236 18.19 -2.57 -11.65
CA PHE A 236 18.17 -1.86 -10.38
C PHE A 236 19.29 -2.37 -9.48
N ILE A 237 20.11 -1.46 -8.98
CA ILE A 237 21.25 -1.73 -8.09
C ILE A 237 20.93 -1.11 -6.74
N PRO A 238 20.42 -1.90 -5.77
CA PRO A 238 20.05 -1.38 -4.46
C PRO A 238 21.31 -1.00 -3.66
N SER A 239 21.21 0.10 -2.90
CA SER A 239 22.25 0.57 -1.99
C SER A 239 21.77 0.72 -0.55
N ASN A 240 20.47 0.85 -0.34
CA ASN A 240 19.83 0.93 0.96
C ASN A 240 18.48 0.20 0.92
N GLY A 241 17.91 -0.16 2.07
CA GLY A 241 16.63 -0.81 2.12
C GLY A 241 16.20 -1.17 3.54
N GLY A 242 14.94 -1.53 3.67
CA GLY A 242 14.37 -1.90 4.96
C GLY A 242 12.92 -2.33 4.85
N MET A 243 12.28 -2.47 5.98
CA MET A 243 10.85 -2.71 6.09
C MET A 243 10.12 -1.36 6.01
N LEU A 244 9.08 -1.28 5.17
CA LEU A 244 8.31 -0.06 4.97
C LEU A 244 7.31 0.16 6.10
N ASP A 245 6.60 -0.89 6.49
CA ASP A 245 5.65 -0.90 7.60
C ASP A 245 5.81 -2.19 8.41
N ASN A 246 5.93 -2.06 9.72
CA ASN A 246 6.14 -3.19 10.63
C ASN A 246 4.82 -3.68 11.25
N GLY A 247 3.74 -3.70 10.48
CA GLY A 247 2.42 -4.08 10.98
C GLY A 247 1.47 -4.62 9.94
N ALA A 248 0.20 -4.29 10.10
CA ALA A 248 -0.89 -4.71 9.22
C ALA A 248 -1.01 -3.79 8.00
N PHE A 249 0.00 -3.80 7.13
CA PHE A 249 0.07 -3.04 5.89
C PHE A 249 0.60 -3.94 4.79
N TYR A 250 -0.07 -3.99 3.63
CA TYR A 250 0.29 -4.89 2.54
C TYR A 250 -0.06 -4.31 1.17
N ALA A 251 0.42 -4.94 0.08
CA ALA A 251 0.11 -4.63 -1.31
C ALA A 251 0.25 -3.14 -1.67
N PRO A 252 1.43 -2.53 -1.54
CA PRO A 252 1.64 -1.11 -1.74
C PRO A 252 1.45 -0.72 -3.20
N LYS A 253 0.86 0.47 -3.43
CA LYS A 253 0.83 1.14 -4.74
C LYS A 253 1.10 2.63 -4.56
N THR A 254 1.70 3.23 -5.58
CA THR A 254 2.07 4.64 -5.53
C THR A 254 1.52 5.43 -6.70
N GLN A 255 1.35 6.74 -6.48
CA GLN A 255 1.03 7.71 -7.53
C GLN A 255 1.85 8.99 -7.34
N VAL A 256 1.97 9.77 -8.40
CA VAL A 256 2.42 11.16 -8.30
C VAL A 256 1.20 12.04 -8.15
N ASP A 257 1.20 12.93 -7.17
CA ASP A 257 0.11 13.86 -6.94
C ASP A 257 0.21 15.13 -7.81
N ALA A 258 -0.76 16.04 -7.69
CA ALA A 258 -0.80 17.32 -8.40
C ALA A 258 0.42 18.23 -8.13
N HIS A 259 1.14 17.97 -7.04
CA HIS A 259 2.32 18.75 -6.61
C HIS A 259 3.65 18.05 -6.92
N GLY A 260 3.61 16.92 -7.63
CA GLY A 260 4.80 16.13 -7.95
C GLY A 260 5.34 15.27 -6.81
N ARG A 261 4.60 15.14 -5.69
CA ARG A 261 4.97 14.28 -4.58
C ARG A 261 4.62 12.82 -4.88
N ARG A 262 5.42 11.88 -4.43
CA ARG A 262 5.11 10.45 -4.48
C ARG A 262 4.27 10.08 -3.26
N ILE A 263 3.05 9.63 -3.52
CA ILE A 263 2.08 9.19 -2.50
C ILE A 263 1.97 7.69 -2.55
N LEU A 264 2.08 7.07 -1.37
CA LEU A 264 1.95 5.62 -1.17
C LEU A 264 0.61 5.31 -0.50
N TRP A 265 -0.01 4.24 -0.97
CA TRP A 265 -1.18 3.61 -0.39
C TRP A 265 -0.90 2.13 -0.12
N GLY A 266 -1.62 1.54 0.82
CA GLY A 266 -1.57 0.12 1.06
C GLY A 266 -2.87 -0.43 1.61
N TRP A 267 -3.05 -1.71 1.48
CA TRP A 267 -4.15 -2.43 2.09
C TRP A 267 -3.84 -2.70 3.57
N VAL A 268 -4.81 -2.41 4.44
CA VAL A 268 -4.82 -2.86 5.84
C VAL A 268 -5.62 -4.16 5.91
N PRO A 269 -4.93 -5.32 6.01
CA PRO A 269 -5.57 -6.63 5.94
C PRO A 269 -6.62 -6.86 7.03
N GLU A 270 -7.58 -7.69 6.71
CA GLU A 270 -8.61 -8.15 7.63
C GLU A 270 -8.06 -9.27 8.54
N LYS A 271 -8.49 -9.25 9.81
CA LYS A 271 -8.15 -10.30 10.79
C LYS A 271 -9.37 -11.02 11.35
N ARG A 272 -10.57 -10.56 11.03
CA ARG A 272 -11.82 -11.25 11.39
C ARG A 272 -12.00 -12.51 10.55
N SER A 273 -12.74 -13.46 11.06
CA SER A 273 -13.19 -14.64 10.32
C SER A 273 -14.11 -14.24 9.15
N GLU A 274 -14.25 -15.10 8.15
CA GLU A 274 -15.19 -14.86 7.04
C GLU A 274 -16.63 -14.67 7.52
N ALA A 275 -17.05 -15.39 8.53
CA ALA A 275 -18.39 -15.25 9.11
C ALA A 275 -18.61 -13.84 9.69
N GLU A 276 -17.62 -13.31 10.42
CA GLU A 276 -17.66 -11.95 10.97
C GLU A 276 -17.61 -10.89 9.88
N MET A 277 -16.80 -11.10 8.84
CA MET A 277 -16.72 -10.18 7.68
C MET A 277 -18.06 -10.11 6.94
N ARG A 278 -18.68 -11.26 6.67
CA ARG A 278 -20.01 -11.35 6.02
C ARG A 278 -21.08 -10.68 6.88
N HIS A 279 -21.06 -10.88 8.20
CA HIS A 279 -22.01 -10.25 9.12
C HIS A 279 -21.83 -8.73 9.15
N ALA A 280 -20.61 -8.25 9.16
CA ALA A 280 -20.29 -6.81 9.14
C ALA A 280 -20.58 -6.13 7.81
N GLY A 281 -20.66 -6.87 6.70
CA GLY A 281 -20.88 -6.35 5.36
C GLY A 281 -19.66 -5.67 4.71
N TRP A 282 -18.50 -5.70 5.37
CA TRP A 282 -17.26 -5.12 4.84
C TRP A 282 -16.01 -5.86 5.35
N SER A 283 -14.91 -5.78 4.61
CA SER A 283 -13.60 -6.27 5.02
C SER A 283 -12.48 -5.46 4.39
N GLY A 284 -11.33 -5.39 5.10
CA GLY A 284 -10.17 -4.63 4.70
C GLY A 284 -10.41 -3.12 4.65
N MET A 285 -9.34 -2.37 4.65
CA MET A 285 -9.34 -0.90 4.58
C MET A 285 -8.15 -0.43 3.75
N MET A 286 -8.24 0.79 3.21
CA MET A 286 -7.09 1.49 2.65
C MET A 286 -6.36 2.22 3.79
N SER A 287 -5.03 2.25 3.75
CA SER A 287 -4.22 3.06 4.66
C SER A 287 -4.45 4.55 4.45
N LEU A 288 -3.98 5.37 5.37
CA LEU A 288 -3.80 6.80 5.11
C LEU A 288 -2.82 7.01 3.94
N PRO A 289 -2.98 8.09 3.17
CA PRO A 289 -2.01 8.50 2.17
C PRO A 289 -0.67 8.87 2.84
N ARG A 290 0.42 8.30 2.33
CA ARG A 290 1.78 8.50 2.87
C ARG A 290 2.66 9.18 1.83
N VAL A 291 3.30 10.29 2.21
CA VAL A 291 4.27 10.98 1.35
C VAL A 291 5.62 10.29 1.49
N LEU A 292 6.19 9.90 0.35
CA LEU A 292 7.53 9.32 0.28
C LEU A 292 8.55 10.37 -0.14
N ARG A 293 9.71 10.35 0.52
CA ARG A 293 10.89 11.14 0.17
C ARG A 293 12.14 10.31 0.40
N LEU A 294 13.25 10.69 -0.20
CA LEU A 294 14.57 10.19 0.17
C LEU A 294 15.36 11.28 0.86
N ASP A 295 16.12 10.89 1.86
CA ASP A 295 17.15 11.76 2.42
C ASP A 295 18.44 11.72 1.57
N SER A 296 19.46 12.47 1.97
CA SER A 296 20.76 12.53 1.27
C SER A 296 21.50 11.20 1.26
N GLU A 297 21.23 10.30 2.19
CA GLU A 297 21.85 8.97 2.29
C GLU A 297 21.09 7.90 1.51
N GLY A 298 19.90 8.25 0.99
CA GLY A 298 19.02 7.34 0.28
C GLY A 298 18.11 6.53 1.20
N THR A 299 17.92 6.94 2.44
CA THR A 299 16.92 6.36 3.34
C THR A 299 15.53 6.83 2.95
N LEU A 300 14.58 5.91 2.84
CA LEU A 300 13.20 6.25 2.54
C LEU A 300 12.54 6.86 3.76
N LEU A 301 12.04 8.08 3.59
CA LEU A 301 11.24 8.79 4.59
C LEU A 301 9.75 8.62 4.27
N ILE A 302 8.96 8.28 5.30
CA ILE A 302 7.54 7.94 5.19
C ILE A 302 6.77 8.78 6.20
N ASN A 303 5.98 9.72 5.70
CA ASN A 303 5.17 10.60 6.55
C ASN A 303 3.70 10.56 6.12
N PRO A 304 2.74 10.80 7.02
CA PRO A 304 1.36 10.98 6.62
C PRO A 304 1.24 12.19 5.68
N LEU A 305 0.23 12.20 4.82
CA LEU A 305 -0.08 13.35 3.98
C LEU A 305 -0.37 14.56 4.87
N PRO A 306 0.35 15.70 4.73
CA PRO A 306 0.18 16.87 5.61
C PRO A 306 -1.24 17.44 5.60
N GLU A 307 -1.94 17.31 4.48
CA GLU A 307 -3.31 17.80 4.28
C GLU A 307 -4.31 17.12 5.21
N ILE A 308 -4.00 15.97 5.81
CA ILE A 308 -4.85 15.33 6.83
C ILE A 308 -5.15 16.30 7.99
N ALA A 309 -4.26 17.25 8.28
CA ALA A 309 -4.44 18.25 9.32
C ALA A 309 -5.70 19.13 9.13
N ILE A 310 -6.26 19.23 7.91
CA ILE A 310 -7.52 19.94 7.68
C ILE A 310 -8.72 19.27 8.39
N LEU A 311 -8.59 17.99 8.71
CA LEU A 311 -9.62 17.24 9.43
C LEU A 311 -9.62 17.51 10.94
N ARG A 312 -8.58 18.15 11.48
CA ARG A 312 -8.53 18.52 12.91
C ARG A 312 -9.70 19.45 13.24
N GLU A 313 -10.47 19.08 14.26
CA GLU A 313 -11.65 19.82 14.67
C GLU A 313 -11.46 20.50 16.03
N LYS A 314 -11.08 19.72 17.05
CA LYS A 314 -10.90 20.20 18.40
C LYS A 314 -9.59 19.65 18.97
N GLU A 315 -8.78 20.54 19.54
CA GLU A 315 -7.63 20.12 20.33
C GLU A 315 -8.10 19.48 21.65
N LEU A 316 -7.53 18.34 21.95
CA LEU A 316 -7.88 17.55 23.13
C LEU A 316 -7.09 18.01 24.35
N GLN A 317 -7.71 17.96 25.50
CA GLN A 317 -7.06 18.30 26.74
C GLN A 317 -6.04 17.22 27.14
N VAL A 318 -4.77 17.60 27.27
CA VAL A 318 -3.73 16.76 27.83
C VAL A 318 -3.75 16.89 29.36
N ARG A 319 -3.89 15.77 30.05
CA ARG A 319 -3.81 15.69 31.51
C ARG A 319 -2.36 15.46 31.93
N ASN A 320 -1.84 16.31 32.80
CA ASN A 320 -0.49 16.22 33.29
C ASN A 320 -0.48 15.71 34.73
N SER A 321 0.41 14.76 35.04
CA SER A 321 0.65 14.25 36.41
C SER A 321 2.15 13.98 36.59
N GLY A 322 2.87 14.90 37.23
CA GLY A 322 4.32 14.84 37.32
C GLY A 322 4.99 14.89 35.97
N THR A 323 5.70 13.81 35.61
CA THR A 323 6.34 13.62 34.29
C THR A 323 5.46 12.86 33.30
N SER A 324 4.25 12.49 33.71
CA SER A 324 3.29 11.74 32.84
C SER A 324 2.29 12.70 32.19
N GLN A 325 2.02 12.48 30.91
CA GLN A 325 1.02 13.17 30.11
C GLN A 325 0.05 12.15 29.52
N LEU A 326 -1.23 12.48 29.48
CA LEU A 326 -2.28 11.61 28.97
C LEU A 326 -3.23 12.39 28.06
N VAL A 327 -3.48 11.86 26.86
CA VAL A 327 -4.56 12.29 25.97
C VAL A 327 -5.48 11.13 25.65
N THR A 328 -6.77 11.41 25.47
CA THR A 328 -7.79 10.42 25.11
C THR A 328 -8.38 10.77 23.76
N LEU A 329 -8.27 9.86 22.80
CA LEU A 329 -8.90 9.94 21.49
C LEU A 329 -10.27 9.25 21.58
N PRO A 330 -11.39 9.99 21.48
CA PRO A 330 -12.71 9.44 21.75
C PRO A 330 -13.16 8.47 20.65
N ALA A 331 -13.85 7.43 21.02
CA ALA A 331 -14.45 6.44 20.11
C ALA A 331 -13.48 5.91 19.05
N SER A 332 -12.23 5.65 19.43
CA SER A 332 -11.14 5.18 18.56
C SER A 332 -10.93 6.06 17.32
N THR A 333 -11.14 7.39 17.43
CA THR A 333 -10.97 8.31 16.31
C THR A 333 -10.24 9.56 16.76
N GLY A 334 -9.12 9.88 16.10
CA GLY A 334 -8.34 11.07 16.43
C GLY A 334 -6.89 10.98 16.00
N GLU A 335 -6.18 12.06 16.26
CA GLU A 335 -4.76 12.22 15.98
C GLU A 335 -4.03 12.58 17.27
N ALA A 336 -2.82 12.04 17.47
CA ALA A 336 -1.93 12.48 18.52
C ALA A 336 -0.49 12.55 18.03
N ILE A 337 0.26 13.51 18.54
CA ILE A 337 1.70 13.71 18.28
C ILE A 337 2.42 13.77 19.61
N CYS A 338 3.42 12.89 19.75
CA CYS A 338 4.38 12.91 20.84
C CYS A 338 5.76 13.27 20.27
N GLU A 339 6.36 14.31 20.80
CA GLU A 339 7.70 14.77 20.42
C GLU A 339 8.59 14.90 21.64
N GLY A 340 9.70 14.18 21.63
CA GLY A 340 10.67 14.16 22.71
C GLY A 340 11.98 14.86 22.36
N ASN A 341 12.82 15.02 23.36
CA ASN A 341 14.18 15.53 23.19
C ASN A 341 15.16 14.38 22.97
N THR A 342 16.14 14.56 22.09
CA THR A 342 17.15 13.55 21.74
C THR A 342 18.03 13.10 22.92
N GLY A 343 18.18 13.95 23.96
CA GLY A 343 19.05 13.65 25.10
C GLY A 343 18.37 12.92 26.28
N ARG A 344 17.07 12.64 26.22
CA ARG A 344 16.32 11.99 27.30
C ARG A 344 15.33 10.95 26.79
N GLY A 345 15.28 9.81 27.45
CA GLY A 345 14.34 8.74 27.19
C GLY A 345 12.91 9.10 27.60
N PHE A 346 11.96 8.50 26.92
CA PHE A 346 10.55 8.52 27.27
C PHE A 346 9.85 7.24 26.81
N ASP A 347 8.73 6.94 27.47
CA ASP A 347 7.87 5.81 27.16
C ASP A 347 6.52 6.31 26.62
N VAL A 348 5.99 5.65 25.61
CA VAL A 348 4.63 5.88 25.09
C VAL A 348 3.83 4.59 25.25
N VAL A 349 2.69 4.68 25.93
CA VAL A 349 1.75 3.57 26.10
C VAL A 349 0.44 3.93 25.45
N ILE A 350 0.04 3.13 24.45
CA ILE A 350 -1.21 3.31 23.71
C ILE A 350 -2.13 2.14 24.05
N CYS A 351 -3.28 2.44 24.67
CA CYS A 351 -4.30 1.44 24.96
C CYS A 351 -5.42 1.47 23.91
N LEU A 352 -5.67 0.32 23.29
CA LEU A 352 -6.63 0.09 22.22
C LEU A 352 -7.66 -0.95 22.70
N GLY A 353 -8.62 -0.52 23.52
CA GLY A 353 -9.51 -1.45 24.21
C GLY A 353 -8.74 -2.38 25.15
N THR A 354 -8.70 -3.69 24.83
CA THR A 354 -7.95 -4.68 25.61
C THR A 354 -6.48 -4.85 25.20
N GLN A 355 -6.08 -4.25 24.11
CA GLN A 355 -4.71 -4.32 23.58
C GLN A 355 -3.90 -3.12 24.06
N THR A 356 -2.60 -3.33 24.26
CA THR A 356 -1.67 -2.27 24.62
C THR A 356 -0.44 -2.33 23.73
N LEU A 357 -0.08 -1.20 23.14
CA LEU A 357 1.15 -1.02 22.39
C LEU A 357 2.11 -0.17 23.21
N ARG A 358 3.37 -0.57 23.26
CA ARG A 358 4.41 0.17 23.98
C ARG A 358 5.52 0.59 23.05
N LEU A 359 5.91 1.85 23.17
CA LEU A 359 7.08 2.40 22.49
C LEU A 359 8.01 2.99 23.56
N GLN A 360 9.32 2.84 23.36
CA GLN A 360 10.32 3.41 24.25
C GLN A 360 11.43 4.07 23.43
N TYR A 361 11.70 5.33 23.70
CA TYR A 361 12.87 6.00 23.17
C TYR A 361 14.09 5.80 24.07
N LEU A 362 15.16 5.28 23.50
CA LEU A 362 16.45 4.99 24.16
C LEU A 362 17.52 5.94 23.61
N PRO A 363 17.80 7.08 24.27
CA PRO A 363 18.69 8.11 23.73
C PRO A 363 20.14 7.64 23.56
N GLU A 364 20.65 6.81 24.46
CA GLU A 364 22.00 6.25 24.37
C GLU A 364 22.22 5.31 23.16
N LYS A 365 21.13 4.83 22.57
CA LYS A 365 21.13 3.96 21.39
C LYS A 365 20.56 4.65 20.16
N HIS A 366 20.12 5.89 20.28
CA HIS A 366 19.42 6.65 19.24
C HIS A 366 18.34 5.80 18.54
N ARG A 367 17.45 5.19 19.32
CA ARG A 367 16.40 4.34 18.76
C ARG A 367 15.08 4.44 19.51
N ILE A 368 13.98 4.21 18.76
CA ILE A 368 12.67 3.91 19.31
C ILE A 368 12.42 2.42 19.18
N GLN A 369 12.18 1.76 20.28
CA GLN A 369 11.75 0.37 20.35
C GLN A 369 10.22 0.32 20.33
N ILE A 370 9.63 -0.57 19.53
CA ILE A 370 8.19 -0.79 19.44
C ILE A 370 7.96 -2.29 19.56
N ASP A 371 7.52 -2.75 20.73
CA ASP A 371 7.51 -4.17 21.09
C ASP A 371 8.86 -4.84 20.77
N GLU A 372 8.92 -5.74 19.78
CA GLU A 372 10.15 -6.43 19.34
C GLU A 372 10.88 -5.73 18.18
N ALA A 373 10.29 -4.68 17.60
CA ALA A 373 10.87 -3.94 16.49
C ALA A 373 11.63 -2.71 16.95
N GLU A 374 12.62 -2.31 16.17
CA GLU A 374 13.46 -1.16 16.45
C GLU A 374 13.52 -0.20 15.27
N VAL A 375 13.41 1.10 15.53
CA VAL A 375 13.62 2.18 14.57
C VAL A 375 14.84 2.98 15.01
N HIS A 376 15.92 2.91 14.24
CA HIS A 376 17.15 3.65 14.50
C HIS A 376 17.00 5.08 14.01
N LEU A 377 17.27 6.04 14.90
CA LEU A 377 17.28 7.47 14.62
C LEU A 377 18.73 7.92 14.40
N ARG A 378 18.89 8.88 13.52
CA ARG A 378 20.19 9.57 13.39
C ARG A 378 20.34 10.57 14.54
N PRO A 379 21.56 10.97 14.92
CA PRO A 379 21.79 11.91 16.02
C PRO A 379 21.03 13.24 15.89
N GLN A 380 20.73 13.68 14.66
CA GLN A 380 19.97 14.90 14.36
C GLN A 380 18.47 14.73 14.34
N ASP A 381 17.94 13.50 14.31
CA ASP A 381 16.51 13.24 14.20
C ASP A 381 15.84 13.39 15.58
N SER A 382 14.81 14.22 15.67
CA SER A 382 13.96 14.27 16.85
C SER A 382 13.13 12.99 16.97
N PRO A 383 13.03 12.41 18.18
CA PRO A 383 12.17 11.27 18.42
C PRO A 383 10.70 11.71 18.42
N VAL A 384 10.01 11.46 17.32
CA VAL A 384 8.60 11.81 17.11
C VAL A 384 7.79 10.54 16.91
N VAL A 385 6.64 10.45 17.58
CA VAL A 385 5.60 9.45 17.35
C VAL A 385 4.34 10.19 16.94
N HIS A 386 4.01 10.15 15.67
CA HIS A 386 2.78 10.71 15.10
C HIS A 386 1.79 9.60 14.83
N MET A 387 0.58 9.69 15.34
CA MET A 387 -0.38 8.60 15.31
C MET A 387 -1.78 9.05 14.92
N PHE A 388 -2.48 8.15 14.21
CA PHE A 388 -3.88 8.31 13.84
C PHE A 388 -4.65 7.05 14.22
N ALA A 389 -5.73 7.23 14.97
CA ALA A 389 -6.70 6.18 15.22
C ALA A 389 -7.93 6.42 14.34
N ASP A 390 -8.39 5.37 13.64
CA ASP A 390 -9.62 5.39 12.84
C ASP A 390 -10.37 4.07 12.99
N GLY A 391 -11.32 4.07 13.92
CA GLY A 391 -12.17 2.93 14.20
C GLY A 391 -11.40 1.70 14.68
N SER A 392 -10.96 0.86 13.77
CA SER A 392 -10.26 -0.40 14.05
C SER A 392 -8.82 -0.43 13.53
N VAL A 393 -8.27 0.73 13.18
CA VAL A 393 -6.90 0.87 12.71
C VAL A 393 -6.19 1.99 13.48
N LEU A 394 -4.94 1.72 13.86
CA LEU A 394 -4.01 2.72 14.34
C LEU A 394 -2.81 2.75 13.39
N GLU A 395 -2.50 3.90 12.83
CA GLU A 395 -1.29 4.12 12.02
C GLU A 395 -0.31 5.00 12.79
N LEU A 396 0.92 4.51 12.94
CA LEU A 396 2.03 5.19 13.62
C LEU A 396 3.10 5.56 12.59
N PHE A 397 3.61 6.78 12.70
CA PHE A 397 4.76 7.28 11.93
C PHE A 397 5.85 7.68 12.92
N ILE A 398 7.01 7.07 12.79
CA ILE A 398 8.11 7.19 13.74
C ILE A 398 9.21 8.02 13.12
N SER A 399 9.31 9.29 13.52
CA SER A 399 10.34 10.26 13.07
C SER A 399 10.47 10.34 11.53
N GLY A 400 9.42 9.93 10.79
CA GLY A 400 9.46 9.81 9.33
C GLY A 400 10.32 8.66 8.80
N LEU A 401 10.93 7.83 9.65
CA LEU A 401 11.84 6.75 9.26
C LEU A 401 11.16 5.39 9.12
N ALA A 402 10.05 5.20 9.80
CA ALA A 402 9.28 3.97 9.74
C ALA A 402 7.79 4.24 9.98
N ALA A 403 6.96 3.30 9.54
CA ALA A 403 5.55 3.26 9.87
C ALA A 403 5.19 1.93 10.54
N ARG A 404 4.13 1.93 11.34
CA ARG A 404 3.52 0.72 11.89
C ARG A 404 2.01 0.86 11.87
N THR A 405 1.35 -0.03 11.14
CA THR A 405 -0.09 -0.14 11.09
C THR A 405 -0.56 -1.24 12.02
N VAL A 406 -1.47 -0.92 12.93
CA VAL A 406 -2.04 -1.88 13.88
C VAL A 406 -3.53 -2.07 13.57
N ARG A 407 -3.94 -3.32 13.32
CA ARG A 407 -5.34 -3.70 13.19
C ARG A 407 -5.83 -4.20 14.54
N PHE A 408 -6.89 -3.61 15.05
CA PHE A 408 -7.52 -4.01 16.31
C PHE A 408 -9.04 -4.04 16.18
N TYR A 409 -9.70 -4.78 17.07
CA TYR A 409 -11.14 -4.86 17.12
C TYR A 409 -11.60 -4.74 18.57
N PHE A 410 -12.82 -4.28 18.74
CA PHE A 410 -13.47 -4.18 20.04
C PHE A 410 -14.76 -4.98 20.04
N GLN A 411 -15.16 -5.46 21.23
CA GLN A 411 -16.44 -6.11 21.43
C GLN A 411 -17.43 -5.06 21.96
N GLY A 412 -18.65 -5.07 21.44
CA GLY A 412 -19.71 -4.13 21.82
C GLY A 412 -20.14 -3.18 20.70
N GLU A 413 -21.19 -2.41 20.98
CA GLU A 413 -21.84 -1.53 19.99
C GLU A 413 -21.10 -0.22 19.77
N SER A 414 -20.28 0.22 20.72
CA SER A 414 -19.52 1.49 20.63
C SER A 414 -18.01 1.24 20.66
N ALA A 415 -17.30 1.99 19.81
CA ALA A 415 -15.83 1.97 19.80
C ALA A 415 -15.29 2.52 21.14
N PRO A 416 -14.31 1.85 21.77
CA PRO A 416 -13.67 2.33 22.99
C PRO A 416 -12.84 3.59 22.70
N ASP A 417 -12.54 4.34 23.75
CA ASP A 417 -11.54 5.38 23.64
C ASP A 417 -10.14 4.78 23.47
N VAL A 418 -9.30 5.46 22.69
CA VAL A 418 -7.86 5.19 22.64
C VAL A 418 -7.15 6.16 23.56
N THR A 419 -6.40 5.63 24.52
CA THR A 419 -5.60 6.47 25.41
C THR A 419 -4.12 6.43 25.01
N VAL A 420 -3.50 7.60 25.01
CA VAL A 420 -2.06 7.76 24.76
C VAL A 420 -1.44 8.38 26.00
N GLN A 421 -0.65 7.61 26.72
CA GLN A 421 0.12 8.05 27.85
C GLN A 421 1.58 8.16 27.46
N VAL A 422 2.21 9.26 27.88
CA VAL A 422 3.65 9.51 27.68
C VAL A 422 4.29 9.78 29.02
N ASP A 423 5.32 9.00 29.35
CA ASP A 423 6.11 9.14 30.55
C ASP A 423 7.54 9.57 30.21
N GLY A 424 7.97 10.71 30.72
CA GLY A 424 9.30 11.28 30.47
C GLY A 424 9.27 12.81 30.45
N SER A 425 10.43 13.43 30.43
CA SER A 425 10.54 14.90 30.41
C SER A 425 11.90 15.34 29.87
N PRO A 426 11.98 16.33 28.98
CA PRO A 426 10.85 17.06 28.38
C PRO A 426 10.25 16.33 27.15
N VAL A 427 8.95 16.18 27.13
CA VAL A 427 8.17 15.63 26.03
C VAL A 427 6.93 16.51 25.83
N THR A 428 6.53 16.76 24.60
CA THR A 428 5.25 17.37 24.26
C THR A 428 4.29 16.33 23.75
N LEU A 429 3.06 16.34 24.26
CA LEU A 429 1.96 15.53 23.76
C LEU A 429 0.83 16.45 23.31
N GLN A 430 0.34 16.28 22.09
CA GLN A 430 -0.80 16.99 21.54
C GLN A 430 -1.78 15.98 20.97
N GLY A 431 -3.07 16.30 20.95
CA GLY A 431 -4.08 15.45 20.33
C GLY A 431 -5.25 16.25 19.79
N TRP A 432 -5.93 15.69 18.80
CA TRP A 432 -7.10 16.31 18.16
C TRP A 432 -8.17 15.28 17.86
N THR A 433 -9.44 15.71 17.95
CA THR A 433 -10.53 15.02 17.26
C THR A 433 -10.44 15.29 15.77
N LEU A 434 -10.86 14.33 14.95
CA LEU A 434 -10.89 14.47 13.50
C LEU A 434 -12.34 14.46 13.02
N ARG A 435 -12.66 15.34 12.07
CA ARG A 435 -13.93 15.31 11.36
C ARG A 435 -14.01 14.08 10.48
N PRO A 436 -15.17 13.42 10.38
CA PRO A 436 -15.35 12.31 9.44
C PRO A 436 -15.25 12.83 8.00
N ILE A 437 -14.64 12.02 7.13
CA ILE A 437 -14.55 12.30 5.69
C ILE A 437 -15.85 11.97 4.94
N SER A 438 -16.78 11.26 5.57
CA SER A 438 -18.09 10.87 5.02
C SER A 438 -19.09 10.73 6.18
N ASN A 439 -20.36 11.01 5.92
CA ASN A 439 -21.46 10.76 6.86
C ASN A 439 -21.74 9.26 7.06
N ASN A 440 -21.24 8.43 6.18
CA ASN A 440 -21.38 6.98 6.26
C ASN A 440 -20.02 6.32 6.04
N ARG A 441 -19.59 5.48 6.98
CA ARG A 441 -18.32 4.70 6.87
C ARG A 441 -18.33 3.72 5.70
N LEU A 442 -19.48 3.28 5.27
CA LEU A 442 -19.68 2.48 4.07
C LEU A 442 -20.17 3.42 2.98
N THR A 443 -19.33 3.75 1.99
CA THR A 443 -19.78 4.45 0.79
C THR A 443 -20.88 3.63 0.13
N THR A 444 -22.10 4.14 0.19
CA THR A 444 -23.28 3.49 -0.39
C THR A 444 -23.61 4.11 -1.75
N LEU A 445 -24.42 3.40 -2.52
CA LEU A 445 -24.95 3.91 -3.81
C LEU A 445 -25.62 5.28 -3.70
N SER A 446 -26.10 5.69 -2.50
CA SER A 446 -26.67 7.01 -2.25
C SER A 446 -25.64 8.15 -2.33
N ASP A 447 -24.35 7.86 -2.15
CA ASP A 447 -23.27 8.85 -2.28
C ASP A 447 -22.89 9.10 -3.76
N MET A 448 -23.46 8.32 -4.70
CA MET A 448 -23.21 8.43 -6.14
C MET A 448 -24.05 9.50 -6.84
N HIS A 449 -24.97 10.17 -6.14
CA HIS A 449 -25.92 11.14 -6.69
C HIS A 449 -25.63 12.60 -6.32
N LEU A 450 -24.38 12.92 -5.94
CA LEU A 450 -23.98 14.31 -5.68
C LEU A 450 -22.93 14.78 -6.68
#